data_7b1b144c965e7eb6b4550167af720245
#
_entry.id   7b1b144c965e7eb6b4550167af720245
#
_cell.length_a   1.000
_cell.length_b   1.000
_cell.length_c   1.000
_cell.angle_alpha   90.00
_cell.angle_beta   90.00
_cell.angle_gamma   90.00
#
_symmetry.space_group_name_H-M   'P 1'
#
loop_
_entity.id
_entity.type
_entity.pdbx_description
1 polymer ?
#
loop_
_entity_poly.entity_id
_entity_poly.type
_entity_poly.pdbx_seq_one_letter_code
_entity_poly.pdbx_strand_id
1 'polypeptide(L)'
;FDVLCRTVDGKTFLVEMQRGYQKHFFERALFYTSFPIMKQGKKALAEEAKGNRPWDFSLDGVFFLGILNFKYEDDEMTEHRYRLMEATSKKLMTDKLEFVFVEVEKFDKGEDELETDLDKWLYLLKNMSNLLERPERLRDRIFTKLFDVAELAQLDDEDRINYIKAMNTERDTYNQIEYARESGREEGREEGRKEGKEEGLKEGQSKIAMNLIRIGASCEIIAQATGLSEEEVSKLKKELSNA
;
A
#
# COMPACT_ATOMS: atom_id res chain seq x y z
N PHE A 1 -3.61 0.83 14.80
CA PHE A 1 -4.09 2.22 14.61
C PHE A 1 -3.44 3.13 15.66
N ASP A 2 -3.15 4.37 15.26
CA ASP A 2 -2.40 5.29 16.12
C ASP A 2 -3.30 5.97 17.14
N VAL A 3 -4.49 6.40 16.74
CA VAL A 3 -5.43 7.13 17.59
C VAL A 3 -6.84 6.57 17.47
N LEU A 4 -7.50 6.41 18.62
CA LEU A 4 -8.92 6.07 18.73
C LEU A 4 -9.67 7.26 19.34
N CYS A 5 -10.53 7.88 18.56
CA CYS A 5 -11.38 8.98 19.01
C CYS A 5 -12.82 8.52 19.14
N ARG A 6 -13.56 9.10 20.09
CA ARG A 6 -15.01 8.93 20.20
C ARG A 6 -15.68 10.27 20.35
N THR A 7 -16.70 10.49 19.54
CA THR A 7 -17.50 11.70 19.62
C THR A 7 -18.56 11.61 20.72
N VAL A 8 -19.15 12.75 21.09
CA VAL A 8 -20.20 12.81 22.12
C VAL A 8 -21.45 12.02 21.68
N ASP A 9 -21.75 11.98 20.39
CA ASP A 9 -22.85 11.24 19.79
C ASP A 9 -22.53 9.73 19.55
N GLY A 10 -21.42 9.25 20.11
CA GLY A 10 -21.07 7.82 20.16
C GLY A 10 -20.26 7.30 18.99
N LYS A 11 -20.09 8.08 17.90
CA LYS A 11 -19.28 7.66 16.75
C LYS A 11 -17.84 7.41 17.14
N THR A 12 -17.23 6.38 16.58
CA THR A 12 -15.84 6.00 16.81
C THR A 12 -15.01 6.24 15.56
N PHE A 13 -13.90 6.94 15.71
CA PHE A 13 -12.93 7.21 14.65
C PHE A 13 -11.61 6.53 14.98
N LEU A 14 -11.12 5.69 14.06
CA LEU A 14 -9.78 5.16 14.08
C LEU A 14 -8.94 5.99 13.11
N VAL A 15 -7.88 6.59 13.62
CA VAL A 15 -6.95 7.37 12.80
C VAL A 15 -5.63 6.58 12.71
N GLU A 16 -5.14 6.40 11.51
CA GLU A 16 -3.86 5.77 11.22
C GLU A 16 -3.03 6.70 10.34
N MET A 17 -1.79 6.98 10.74
CA MET A 17 -0.83 7.73 9.95
C MET A 17 0.20 6.78 9.36
N GLN A 18 0.30 6.72 8.04
CA GLN A 18 1.16 5.77 7.35
C GLN A 18 2.16 6.49 6.46
N ARG A 19 3.46 6.31 6.73
CA ARG A 19 4.55 6.99 6.00
C ARG A 19 4.91 6.32 4.68
N GLY A 20 4.76 5.02 4.58
CA GLY A 20 5.12 4.26 3.39
C GLY A 20 4.10 3.19 3.07
N TYR A 21 4.08 2.78 1.81
CA TYR A 21 3.18 1.75 1.33
C TYR A 21 3.38 0.44 2.11
N GLN A 22 2.27 -0.12 2.59
CA GLN A 22 2.25 -1.43 3.21
C GLN A 22 1.29 -2.35 2.47
N LYS A 23 1.76 -3.55 2.18
CA LYS A 23 0.92 -4.59 1.59
C LYS A 23 -0.28 -4.87 2.51
N HIS A 24 -1.44 -5.06 1.91
CA HIS A 24 -2.69 -5.36 2.64
C HIS A 24 -3.13 -4.26 3.62
N PHE A 25 -2.84 -2.99 3.29
CA PHE A 25 -3.26 -1.86 4.14
C PHE A 25 -4.78 -1.77 4.28
N PHE A 26 -5.53 -2.02 3.20
CA PHE A 26 -6.99 -1.99 3.22
C PHE A 26 -7.58 -3.09 4.12
N GLU A 27 -7.06 -4.31 4.02
CA GLU A 27 -7.48 -5.44 4.85
C GLU A 27 -7.17 -5.18 6.32
N ARG A 28 -6.04 -4.53 6.61
CA ARG A 28 -5.67 -4.11 7.96
C ARG A 28 -6.63 -3.04 8.50
N ALA A 29 -7.00 -2.05 7.70
CA ALA A 29 -7.99 -1.05 8.06
C ALA A 29 -9.34 -1.71 8.38
N LEU A 30 -9.79 -2.63 7.52
CA LEU A 30 -11.00 -3.42 7.73
C LEU A 30 -10.93 -4.26 9.02
N PHE A 31 -9.80 -4.90 9.28
CA PHE A 31 -9.59 -5.66 10.51
C PHE A 31 -9.69 -4.78 11.75
N TYR A 32 -9.05 -3.61 11.75
CA TYR A 32 -9.08 -2.69 12.88
C TYR A 32 -10.48 -2.15 13.18
N THR A 33 -11.31 -1.90 12.18
CA THR A 33 -12.70 -1.45 12.38
C THR A 33 -13.59 -2.52 13.02
N SER A 34 -13.22 -3.79 12.94
CA SER A 34 -13.95 -4.89 13.59
C SER A 34 -13.92 -4.80 15.12
N PHE A 35 -12.83 -4.29 15.71
CA PHE A 35 -12.69 -4.22 17.17
C PHE A 35 -13.71 -3.31 17.85
N PRO A 36 -13.90 -2.04 17.45
CA PRO A 36 -14.92 -1.20 18.05
C PRO A 36 -16.35 -1.72 17.78
N ILE A 37 -16.61 -2.36 16.65
CA ILE A 37 -17.90 -3.02 16.38
C ILE A 37 -18.14 -4.15 17.39
N MET A 38 -17.17 -5.06 17.55
CA MET A 38 -17.24 -6.14 18.54
C MET A 38 -17.39 -5.62 19.98
N LYS A 39 -16.69 -4.52 20.31
CA LYS A 39 -16.77 -3.90 21.63
C LYS A 39 -18.17 -3.38 21.93
N GLN A 40 -18.87 -2.81 20.95
CA GLN A 40 -20.27 -2.36 21.10
C GLN A 40 -21.18 -3.55 21.42
N GLY A 41 -21.09 -4.65 20.66
CA GLY A 41 -21.86 -5.86 20.91
C GLY A 41 -21.58 -6.46 22.29
N LYS A 42 -20.31 -6.60 22.68
CA LYS A 42 -19.94 -7.09 24.03
C LYS A 42 -20.54 -6.23 25.13
N LYS A 43 -20.51 -4.91 24.99
CA LYS A 43 -21.08 -3.97 25.97
C LYS A 43 -22.60 -4.14 26.04
N ALA A 44 -23.28 -4.21 24.91
CA ALA A 44 -24.74 -4.35 24.86
C ALA A 44 -25.21 -5.67 25.50
N LEU A 45 -24.56 -6.79 25.18
CA LEU A 45 -24.85 -8.10 25.80
C LEU A 45 -24.58 -8.11 27.30
N ALA A 46 -23.55 -7.41 27.80
CA ALA A 46 -23.30 -7.28 29.21
C ALA A 46 -24.37 -6.47 29.95
N GLU A 47 -24.96 -5.46 29.31
CA GLU A 47 -26.09 -4.70 29.87
C GLU A 47 -27.38 -5.52 29.86
N GLU A 48 -27.63 -6.28 28.81
CA GLU A 48 -28.77 -7.22 28.74
C GLU A 48 -28.67 -8.27 29.87
N ALA A 49 -27.50 -8.82 30.14
CA ALA A 49 -27.27 -9.77 31.22
C ALA A 49 -27.55 -9.19 32.62
N LYS A 50 -27.53 -7.86 32.77
CA LYS A 50 -27.91 -7.15 34.01
C LYS A 50 -29.42 -6.89 34.12
N GLY A 51 -30.22 -7.38 33.17
CA GLY A 51 -31.67 -7.18 33.14
C GLY A 51 -32.12 -5.89 32.46
N ASN A 52 -31.21 -5.21 31.75
CA ASN A 52 -31.56 -4.09 30.89
C ASN A 52 -32.21 -4.56 29.59
N ARG A 53 -32.67 -3.60 28.77
CA ARG A 53 -33.33 -3.90 27.50
C ARG A 53 -32.47 -4.82 26.61
N PRO A 54 -33.05 -5.85 25.99
CA PRO A 54 -32.37 -6.69 25.01
C PRO A 54 -31.74 -5.85 23.90
N TRP A 55 -30.55 -6.25 23.45
CA TRP A 55 -29.87 -5.58 22.35
C TRP A 55 -30.57 -5.84 21.03
N ASP A 56 -30.92 -4.78 20.34
CA ASP A 56 -31.60 -4.79 19.03
C ASP A 56 -30.62 -4.75 17.84
N PHE A 57 -29.33 -5.04 18.07
CA PHE A 57 -28.23 -4.96 17.10
C PHE A 57 -27.95 -3.56 16.54
N SER A 58 -28.47 -2.51 17.19
CA SER A 58 -28.10 -1.14 16.82
C SER A 58 -26.60 -0.90 17.07
N LEU A 59 -25.95 -0.22 16.12
CA LEU A 59 -24.53 0.10 16.17
C LEU A 59 -24.33 1.61 16.02
N ASP A 60 -23.40 2.15 16.79
CA ASP A 60 -22.82 3.46 16.54
C ASP A 60 -21.87 3.39 15.35
N GLY A 61 -21.69 4.50 14.63
CA GLY A 61 -20.78 4.56 13.48
C GLY A 61 -19.33 4.31 13.85
N VAL A 62 -18.65 3.56 13.00
CA VAL A 62 -17.20 3.32 13.06
C VAL A 62 -16.57 3.82 11.76
N PHE A 63 -15.64 4.73 11.87
CA PHE A 63 -15.00 5.42 10.76
C PHE A 63 -13.49 5.23 10.83
N PHE A 64 -12.88 4.86 9.72
CA PHE A 64 -11.45 4.75 9.59
C PHE A 64 -10.91 5.90 8.76
N LEU A 65 -9.94 6.63 9.30
CA LEU A 65 -9.21 7.68 8.61
C LEU A 65 -7.74 7.24 8.45
N GLY A 66 -7.35 6.94 7.24
CA GLY A 66 -5.96 6.70 6.87
C GLY A 66 -5.33 7.98 6.30
N ILE A 67 -4.30 8.50 6.96
CA ILE A 67 -3.50 9.63 6.48
C ILE A 67 -2.23 9.04 5.87
N LEU A 68 -2.12 9.12 4.53
CA LEU A 68 -1.10 8.42 3.75
C LEU A 68 -0.07 9.42 3.21
N ASN A 69 1.20 9.23 3.54
CA ASN A 69 2.30 10.00 2.98
C ASN A 69 2.90 9.32 1.74
N PHE A 70 2.04 8.75 0.91
CA PHE A 70 2.35 8.11 -0.37
C PHE A 70 1.08 8.09 -1.24
N LYS A 71 1.27 7.89 -2.56
CA LYS A 71 0.16 7.70 -3.49
C LYS A 71 -0.36 6.26 -3.38
N TYR A 72 -1.65 6.11 -3.11
CA TYR A 72 -2.33 4.83 -2.95
C TYR A 72 -3.23 4.50 -4.15
N GLU A 73 -4.05 5.45 -4.57
CA GLU A 73 -4.89 5.34 -5.76
C GLU A 73 -4.20 5.97 -6.98
N ASP A 74 -4.49 5.46 -8.16
CA ASP A 74 -3.89 5.94 -9.43
C ASP A 74 -4.76 7.04 -10.06
N ASP A 75 -4.94 8.12 -9.32
CA ASP A 75 -5.62 9.34 -9.76
C ASP A 75 -5.04 10.58 -9.06
N GLU A 76 -5.63 11.76 -9.33
CA GLU A 76 -5.17 13.05 -8.76
C GLU A 76 -5.97 13.47 -7.51
N MET A 77 -6.95 12.67 -7.06
CA MET A 77 -7.74 13.03 -5.89
C MET A 77 -6.95 12.82 -4.59
N THR A 78 -7.03 13.79 -3.70
CA THR A 78 -6.35 13.75 -2.40
C THR A 78 -7.14 12.96 -1.36
N GLU A 79 -8.45 12.82 -1.52
CA GLU A 79 -9.34 12.14 -0.58
C GLU A 79 -10.18 11.08 -1.28
N HIS A 80 -10.21 9.87 -0.73
CA HIS A 80 -11.02 8.75 -1.18
C HIS A 80 -11.93 8.24 -0.06
N ARG A 81 -13.22 8.07 -0.36
CA ARG A 81 -14.23 7.57 0.58
C ARG A 81 -14.80 6.26 0.11
N TYR A 82 -14.69 5.24 0.96
CA TYR A 82 -15.20 3.90 0.68
C TYR A 82 -16.35 3.57 1.64
N ARG A 83 -17.47 3.13 1.07
CA ARG A 83 -18.71 2.79 1.80
C ARG A 83 -19.26 1.46 1.33
N LEU A 84 -20.04 0.81 2.18
CA LEU A 84 -20.77 -0.39 1.81
C LEU A 84 -22.00 -0.02 0.99
N MET A 85 -22.03 -0.48 -0.26
CA MET A 85 -23.12 -0.22 -1.20
C MET A 85 -23.61 -1.51 -1.84
N GLU A 86 -24.90 -1.54 -2.21
CA GLU A 86 -25.43 -2.58 -3.09
C GLU A 86 -24.74 -2.51 -4.46
N ALA A 87 -24.26 -3.66 -4.96
CA ALA A 87 -23.31 -3.69 -6.07
C ALA A 87 -23.89 -3.14 -7.39
N THR A 88 -25.18 -3.32 -7.64
CA THR A 88 -25.85 -2.94 -8.89
C THR A 88 -26.43 -1.53 -8.82
N SER A 89 -27.27 -1.25 -7.83
CA SER A 89 -27.99 0.02 -7.69
C SER A 89 -27.16 1.14 -7.07
N LYS A 90 -26.00 0.79 -6.50
CA LYS A 90 -25.16 1.71 -5.72
C LYS A 90 -25.86 2.34 -4.52
N LYS A 91 -26.95 1.74 -4.06
CA LYS A 91 -27.65 2.19 -2.86
C LYS A 91 -26.81 1.93 -1.62
N LEU A 92 -26.66 2.94 -0.77
CA LEU A 92 -25.94 2.82 0.49
C LEU A 92 -26.61 1.75 1.37
N MET A 93 -25.84 0.76 1.80
CA MET A 93 -26.31 -0.31 2.70
C MET A 93 -26.41 0.20 4.14
N THR A 94 -25.42 0.93 4.59
CA THR A 94 -25.33 1.49 5.94
C THR A 94 -24.42 2.72 5.96
N ASP A 95 -24.71 3.66 6.84
CA ASP A 95 -23.88 4.82 7.16
C ASP A 95 -22.97 4.58 8.38
N LYS A 96 -22.95 3.35 8.91
CA LYS A 96 -22.25 3.00 10.15
C LYS A 96 -20.80 2.58 9.95
N LEU A 97 -20.35 2.37 8.71
CA LEU A 97 -18.98 2.02 8.38
C LEU A 97 -18.53 2.80 7.15
N GLU A 98 -17.44 3.55 7.32
CA GLU A 98 -16.81 4.31 6.23
C GLU A 98 -15.30 4.29 6.42
N PHE A 99 -14.56 4.20 5.30
CA PHE A 99 -13.12 4.38 5.25
C PHE A 99 -12.83 5.64 4.45
N VAL A 100 -12.00 6.49 5.00
CA VAL A 100 -11.51 7.70 4.33
C VAL A 100 -10.01 7.61 4.25
N PHE A 101 -9.46 7.64 3.05
CA PHE A 101 -8.03 7.71 2.83
C PHE A 101 -7.68 9.09 2.28
N VAL A 102 -6.67 9.70 2.89
CA VAL A 102 -6.20 11.03 2.55
C VAL A 102 -4.72 10.92 2.17
N GLU A 103 -4.42 11.18 0.90
CA GLU A 103 -3.10 11.04 0.31
C GLU A 103 -2.38 12.38 0.33
N VAL A 104 -1.65 12.63 1.43
CA VAL A 104 -0.96 13.92 1.68
C VAL A 104 0.06 14.25 0.59
N GLU A 105 0.66 13.24 -0.03
CA GLU A 105 1.63 13.43 -1.11
C GLU A 105 1.02 14.10 -2.35
N LYS A 106 -0.26 13.82 -2.64
CA LYS A 106 -0.98 14.42 -3.78
C LYS A 106 -1.41 15.87 -3.53
N PHE A 107 -1.36 16.33 -2.28
CA PHE A 107 -1.74 17.71 -1.94
C PHE A 107 -0.64 18.69 -2.36
N ASP A 108 -0.95 19.65 -3.24
CA ASP A 108 0.01 20.58 -3.84
C ASP A 108 -0.34 22.06 -3.64
N LYS A 109 -1.44 22.38 -2.93
CA LYS A 109 -1.86 23.76 -2.67
C LYS A 109 -0.87 24.51 -1.81
N GLY A 110 -0.58 25.74 -2.22
CA GLY A 110 0.17 26.73 -1.44
C GLY A 110 -0.68 27.35 -0.31
N GLU A 111 -0.04 28.13 0.57
CA GLU A 111 -0.70 28.78 1.70
C GLU A 111 -1.89 29.66 1.26
N ASP A 112 -1.73 30.39 0.15
CA ASP A 112 -2.75 31.33 -0.37
C ASP A 112 -3.97 30.61 -0.99
N GLU A 113 -3.86 29.31 -1.28
CA GLU A 113 -4.89 28.49 -1.92
C GLU A 113 -5.72 27.66 -0.92
N LEU A 114 -5.47 27.82 0.39
CA LEU A 114 -6.16 27.09 1.44
C LEU A 114 -7.57 27.64 1.65
N GLU A 115 -8.58 26.94 1.15
CA GLU A 115 -9.99 27.35 1.24
C GLU A 115 -10.75 26.59 2.33
N THR A 116 -10.50 25.29 2.45
CA THR A 116 -11.22 24.41 3.37
C THR A 116 -10.38 24.05 4.60
N ASP A 117 -11.05 23.58 5.67
CA ASP A 117 -10.34 23.06 6.85
C ASP A 117 -9.50 21.84 6.50
N LEU A 118 -9.94 21.02 5.52
CA LEU A 118 -9.15 19.90 5.01
C LEU A 118 -7.87 20.40 4.34
N ASP A 119 -7.94 21.43 3.49
CA ASP A 119 -6.74 22.02 2.88
C ASP A 119 -5.75 22.48 3.95
N LYS A 120 -6.24 23.17 4.98
CA LYS A 120 -5.41 23.65 6.10
C LYS A 120 -4.73 22.50 6.84
N TRP A 121 -5.47 21.40 7.12
CA TRP A 121 -4.90 20.21 7.76
C TRP A 121 -3.86 19.53 6.88
N LEU A 122 -4.12 19.36 5.59
CA LEU A 122 -3.19 18.74 4.65
C LEU A 122 -1.92 19.56 4.48
N TYR A 123 -2.08 20.87 4.33
CA TYR A 123 -0.94 21.80 4.28
C TYR A 123 -0.07 21.67 5.54
N LEU A 124 -0.70 21.70 6.70
CA LEU A 124 -0.01 21.55 7.98
C LEU A 124 0.73 20.21 8.07
N LEU A 125 0.05 19.10 7.80
CA LEU A 125 0.64 17.76 7.88
C LEU A 125 1.82 17.59 6.91
N LYS A 126 1.72 18.16 5.71
CA LYS A 126 2.78 18.10 4.69
C LYS A 126 3.98 18.97 5.04
N ASN A 127 3.76 20.14 5.62
CA ASN A 127 4.79 21.18 5.79
C ASN A 127 5.24 21.37 7.24
N MET A 128 4.64 20.69 8.23
CA MET A 128 4.85 20.96 9.66
C MET A 128 6.34 20.98 10.07
N SER A 129 7.16 20.10 9.49
CA SER A 129 8.60 20.06 9.78
C SER A 129 9.39 21.27 9.27
N ASN A 130 8.83 22.03 8.33
CA ASN A 130 9.48 23.15 7.65
C ASN A 130 8.89 24.50 8.03
N LEU A 131 7.79 24.51 8.79
CA LEU A 131 7.13 25.75 9.23
C LEU A 131 7.96 26.40 10.35
N LEU A 132 8.64 27.50 10.03
CA LEU A 132 9.38 28.32 10.99
C LEU A 132 8.46 29.27 11.76
N GLU A 133 7.37 29.70 11.11
CA GLU A 133 6.35 30.59 11.67
C GLU A 133 4.96 30.05 11.35
N ARG A 134 3.98 30.49 12.14
CA ARG A 134 2.58 30.11 11.92
C ARG A 134 2.03 30.86 10.69
N PRO A 135 1.58 30.13 9.65
CA PRO A 135 0.92 30.73 8.49
C PRO A 135 -0.33 31.53 8.88
N GLU A 136 -0.62 32.64 8.17
CA GLU A 136 -1.80 33.47 8.48
C GLU A 136 -3.12 32.71 8.35
N ARG A 137 -3.23 31.80 7.37
CA ARG A 137 -4.39 30.95 7.12
C ARG A 137 -4.64 29.90 8.20
N LEU A 138 -3.66 29.65 9.08
CA LEU A 138 -3.72 28.67 10.19
C LEU A 138 -3.91 29.34 11.56
N ARG A 139 -4.50 30.53 11.61
CA ARG A 139 -4.76 31.29 12.87
C ARG A 139 -6.08 30.92 13.55
N ASP A 140 -6.87 30.02 12.97
CA ASP A 140 -8.11 29.53 13.59
C ASP A 140 -7.81 28.84 14.94
N ARG A 141 -8.77 28.88 15.86
CA ARG A 141 -8.62 28.39 17.23
C ARG A 141 -8.07 26.97 17.35
N ILE A 142 -8.47 26.07 16.44
CA ILE A 142 -8.03 24.67 16.46
C ILE A 142 -6.55 24.54 16.10
N PHE A 143 -6.10 25.28 15.08
CA PHE A 143 -4.71 25.30 14.66
C PHE A 143 -3.84 26.05 15.66
N THR A 144 -4.34 27.16 16.24
CA THR A 144 -3.67 27.88 17.32
C THR A 144 -3.33 26.96 18.48
N LYS A 145 -4.32 26.18 18.94
CA LYS A 145 -4.09 25.21 20.02
C LYS A 145 -3.05 24.15 19.67
N LEU A 146 -3.01 23.71 18.41
CA LEU A 146 -2.02 22.74 17.94
C LEU A 146 -0.60 23.33 17.98
N PHE A 147 -0.43 24.56 17.48
CA PHE A 147 0.86 25.25 17.53
C PHE A 147 1.29 25.52 18.96
N ASP A 148 0.39 25.96 19.84
CA ASP A 148 0.68 26.18 21.26
C ASP A 148 1.16 24.88 21.95
N VAL A 149 0.55 23.73 21.62
CA VAL A 149 0.98 22.40 22.12
C VAL A 149 2.33 22.00 21.51
N ALA A 150 2.55 22.29 20.23
CA ALA A 150 3.82 22.01 19.56
C ALA A 150 4.97 22.91 20.07
N GLU A 151 4.68 24.17 20.42
CA GLU A 151 5.64 25.08 21.06
C GLU A 151 5.95 24.65 22.49
N LEU A 152 4.96 24.20 23.26
CA LEU A 152 5.12 23.66 24.62
C LEU A 152 5.85 22.30 24.61
N ALA A 153 5.72 21.54 23.55
CA ALA A 153 6.55 20.38 23.26
C ALA A 153 7.90 20.82 22.65
N GLN A 154 8.49 21.94 23.10
CA GLN A 154 9.89 22.24 22.82
C GLN A 154 10.70 21.10 23.42
N LEU A 155 10.93 20.09 22.58
CA LEU A 155 11.88 19.03 22.85
C LEU A 155 13.19 19.72 23.26
N ASP A 156 13.73 19.40 24.40
CA ASP A 156 15.06 19.84 24.74
C ASP A 156 16.02 19.41 23.64
N ASP A 157 17.22 19.97 23.57
CA ASP A 157 18.16 19.70 22.48
C ASP A 157 18.49 18.21 22.37
N GLU A 158 18.41 17.45 23.45
CA GLU A 158 18.68 16.01 23.49
C GLU A 158 17.52 15.20 22.86
N ASP A 159 16.29 15.52 23.19
CA ASP A 159 15.09 14.91 22.62
C ASP A 159 14.94 15.27 21.13
N ARG A 160 15.28 16.51 20.74
CA ARG A 160 15.32 16.91 19.34
C ARG A 160 16.36 16.13 18.53
N ILE A 161 17.56 15.91 19.08
CA ILE A 161 18.62 15.11 18.47
C ILE A 161 18.16 13.64 18.35
N ASN A 162 17.53 13.10 19.37
CA ASN A 162 17.01 11.73 19.37
C ASN A 162 15.90 11.54 18.34
N TYR A 163 15.00 12.52 18.21
CA TYR A 163 13.95 12.53 17.18
C TYR A 163 14.53 12.57 15.76
N ILE A 164 15.54 13.46 15.53
CA ILE A 164 16.23 13.54 14.22
C ILE A 164 16.96 12.24 13.91
N LYS A 165 17.61 11.62 14.89
CA LYS A 165 18.27 10.31 14.72
C LYS A 165 17.28 9.21 14.36
N ALA A 166 16.15 9.14 15.05
CA ALA A 166 15.09 8.18 14.75
C ALA A 166 14.53 8.36 13.33
N MET A 167 14.26 9.60 12.92
CA MET A 167 13.85 9.91 11.53
C MET A 167 14.88 9.49 10.49
N ASN A 168 16.17 9.75 10.74
CA ASN A 168 17.25 9.37 9.82
C ASN A 168 17.36 7.85 9.71
N THR A 169 17.27 7.13 10.83
CA THR A 169 17.31 5.65 10.84
C THR A 169 16.14 5.06 10.03
N GLU A 170 14.94 5.63 10.16
CA GLU A 170 13.78 5.20 9.39
C GLU A 170 13.93 5.49 7.89
N ARG A 171 14.46 6.66 7.55
CA ARG A 171 14.77 7.06 6.16
C ARG A 171 15.84 6.19 5.53
N ASP A 172 16.86 5.84 6.30
CA ASP A 172 17.94 4.93 5.86
C ASP A 172 17.39 3.51 5.65
N THR A 173 16.52 3.04 6.53
CA THR A 173 15.85 1.75 6.38
C THR A 173 14.94 1.73 5.14
N TYR A 174 14.18 2.79 4.90
CA TYR A 174 13.37 2.94 3.68
C TYR A 174 14.23 2.90 2.42
N ASN A 175 15.30 3.69 2.38
CA ASN A 175 16.23 3.72 1.24
C ASN A 175 16.91 2.36 1.00
N GLN A 176 17.26 1.63 2.06
CA GLN A 176 17.83 0.28 1.96
C GLN A 176 16.81 -0.72 1.37
N ILE A 177 15.55 -0.64 1.79
CA ILE A 177 14.47 -1.50 1.27
C ILE A 177 14.21 -1.20 -0.20
N GLU A 178 14.12 0.07 -0.59
CA GLU A 178 13.93 0.46 -1.99
C GLU A 178 15.12 0.03 -2.86
N TYR A 179 16.34 0.25 -2.40
CA TYR A 179 17.54 -0.22 -3.10
C TYR A 179 17.54 -1.75 -3.27
N ALA A 180 17.24 -2.50 -2.22
CA ALA A 180 17.16 -3.96 -2.29
C ALA A 180 16.07 -4.44 -3.26
N ARG A 181 14.95 -3.71 -3.32
CA ARG A 181 13.84 -4.00 -4.24
C ARG A 181 14.21 -3.73 -5.70
N GLU A 182 14.85 -2.59 -5.97
CA GLU A 182 15.31 -2.25 -7.31
C GLU A 182 16.39 -3.22 -7.79
N SER A 183 17.39 -3.51 -6.93
CA SER A 183 18.46 -4.48 -7.22
C SER A 183 17.90 -5.87 -7.51
N GLY A 184 17.00 -6.38 -6.66
CA GLY A 184 16.37 -7.69 -6.88
C GLY A 184 15.50 -7.75 -8.14
N ARG A 185 14.87 -6.62 -8.53
CA ARG A 185 14.11 -6.54 -9.79
C ARG A 185 15.04 -6.57 -11.01
N GLU A 186 16.19 -5.90 -10.92
CA GLU A 186 17.16 -5.85 -12.01
C GLU A 186 17.88 -7.19 -12.17
N GLU A 187 18.27 -7.82 -11.07
CA GLU A 187 18.83 -9.18 -11.05
C GLU A 187 17.85 -10.20 -11.65
N GLY A 188 16.60 -10.21 -11.19
CA GLY A 188 15.58 -11.11 -11.74
C GLY A 188 15.27 -10.88 -13.22
N ARG A 189 15.36 -9.62 -13.69
CA ARG A 189 15.22 -9.29 -15.11
C ARG A 189 16.40 -9.79 -15.95
N GLU A 190 17.62 -9.66 -15.43
CA GLU A 190 18.81 -10.17 -16.11
C GLU A 190 18.83 -11.69 -16.15
N GLU A 191 18.47 -12.34 -15.05
CA GLU A 191 18.38 -13.81 -14.96
C GLU A 191 17.33 -14.36 -15.91
N GLY A 192 16.11 -13.82 -15.88
CA GLY A 192 15.04 -14.20 -16.82
C GLY A 192 15.41 -13.95 -18.30
N ARG A 193 16.21 -12.90 -18.58
CA ARG A 193 16.70 -12.65 -19.94
C ARG A 193 17.75 -13.67 -20.36
N LYS A 194 18.61 -14.12 -19.44
CA LYS A 194 19.61 -15.17 -19.71
C LYS A 194 18.93 -16.51 -19.96
N GLU A 195 18.03 -16.90 -19.06
CA GLU A 195 17.26 -18.14 -19.18
C GLU A 195 16.43 -18.18 -20.47
N GLY A 196 15.68 -17.12 -20.77
CA GLY A 196 14.88 -17.04 -22.00
C GLY A 196 15.72 -17.06 -23.29
N LYS A 197 16.97 -16.53 -23.23
CA LYS A 197 17.90 -16.62 -24.35
C LYS A 197 18.43 -18.05 -24.53
N GLU A 198 18.75 -18.73 -23.45
CA GLU A 198 19.22 -20.13 -23.50
C GLU A 198 18.12 -21.08 -23.95
N GLU A 199 16.91 -20.93 -23.42
CA GLU A 199 15.74 -21.71 -23.86
C GLU A 199 15.42 -21.49 -25.34
N GLY A 200 15.36 -20.22 -25.75
CA GLY A 200 15.10 -19.86 -27.14
C GLY A 200 16.18 -20.40 -28.10
N LEU A 201 17.44 -20.44 -27.67
CA LEU A 201 18.54 -21.05 -28.45
C LEU A 201 18.33 -22.57 -28.57
N LYS A 202 18.06 -23.28 -27.48
CA LYS A 202 17.81 -24.71 -27.46
C LYS A 202 16.58 -25.10 -28.29
N GLU A 203 15.49 -24.34 -28.16
CA GLU A 203 14.31 -24.57 -29.02
C GLU A 203 14.60 -24.34 -30.50
N GLY A 204 15.36 -23.30 -30.82
CA GLY A 204 15.78 -23.00 -32.21
C GLY A 204 16.64 -24.10 -32.79
N GLN A 205 17.64 -24.56 -32.03
CA GLN A 205 18.50 -25.68 -32.40
C GLN A 205 17.69 -27.00 -32.63
N SER A 206 16.77 -27.29 -31.72
CA SER A 206 15.90 -28.47 -31.81
C SER A 206 14.97 -28.41 -33.04
N LYS A 207 14.38 -27.26 -33.34
CA LYS A 207 13.54 -27.05 -34.53
C LYS A 207 14.32 -27.25 -35.83
N ILE A 208 15.53 -26.71 -35.91
CA ILE A 208 16.40 -26.88 -37.07
C ILE A 208 16.80 -28.36 -37.21
N ALA A 209 17.20 -29.00 -36.11
CA ALA A 209 17.55 -30.43 -36.10
C ALA A 209 16.40 -31.31 -36.60
N MET A 210 15.17 -31.08 -36.10
CA MET A 210 13.97 -31.82 -36.54
C MET A 210 13.72 -31.64 -38.05
N ASN A 211 13.88 -30.43 -38.58
CA ASN A 211 13.70 -30.20 -40.03
C ASN A 211 14.78 -30.90 -40.86
N LEU A 212 16.02 -30.90 -40.42
CA LEU A 212 17.11 -31.63 -41.05
C LEU A 212 16.93 -33.17 -41.03
N ILE A 213 16.42 -33.68 -39.91
CA ILE A 213 16.05 -35.12 -39.79
C ILE A 213 14.97 -35.48 -40.83
N ARG A 214 13.92 -34.67 -40.96
CA ARG A 214 12.83 -34.91 -41.92
C ARG A 214 13.28 -34.97 -43.40
N ILE A 215 14.30 -34.19 -43.76
CA ILE A 215 14.88 -34.23 -45.13
C ILE A 215 15.97 -35.29 -45.31
N GLY A 216 16.24 -36.09 -44.27
CA GLY A 216 17.15 -37.25 -44.35
C GLY A 216 18.62 -36.91 -44.18
N ALA A 217 18.99 -35.80 -43.58
CA ALA A 217 20.39 -35.42 -43.30
C ALA A 217 21.05 -36.41 -42.30
N SER A 218 22.36 -36.62 -42.46
CA SER A 218 23.13 -37.46 -41.50
C SER A 218 23.26 -36.80 -40.13
N CYS A 219 23.38 -37.64 -39.07
CA CYS A 219 23.54 -37.11 -37.69
C CYS A 219 24.73 -36.17 -37.56
N GLU A 220 25.81 -36.42 -38.28
CA GLU A 220 27.03 -35.61 -38.28
C GLU A 220 26.78 -34.22 -38.88
N ILE A 221 26.04 -34.12 -40.00
CA ILE A 221 25.64 -32.84 -40.64
C ILE A 221 24.71 -32.05 -39.68
N ILE A 222 23.75 -32.74 -39.04
CA ILE A 222 22.81 -32.10 -38.12
C ILE A 222 23.55 -31.56 -36.91
N ALA A 223 24.44 -32.31 -36.30
CA ALA A 223 25.26 -31.89 -35.18
C ALA A 223 26.11 -30.67 -35.51
N GLN A 224 26.74 -30.70 -36.70
CA GLN A 224 27.56 -29.58 -37.16
C GLN A 224 26.74 -28.29 -37.45
N ALA A 225 25.54 -28.45 -38.01
CA ALA A 225 24.65 -27.31 -38.34
C ALA A 225 23.94 -26.70 -37.15
N THR A 226 23.65 -27.45 -36.10
CA THR A 226 22.85 -27.03 -34.95
C THR A 226 23.68 -26.81 -33.68
N GLY A 227 24.91 -27.36 -33.62
CA GLY A 227 25.72 -27.32 -32.41
C GLY A 227 25.26 -28.34 -31.32
N LEU A 228 24.29 -29.18 -31.63
CA LEU A 228 23.87 -30.30 -30.76
C LEU A 228 24.87 -31.46 -30.83
N SER A 229 24.98 -32.18 -29.75
CA SER A 229 25.78 -33.43 -29.78
C SER A 229 25.10 -34.51 -30.62
N GLU A 230 25.89 -35.45 -31.15
CA GLU A 230 25.34 -36.61 -31.92
C GLU A 230 24.38 -37.46 -31.09
N GLU A 231 24.57 -37.51 -29.76
CA GLU A 231 23.67 -38.19 -28.85
C GLU A 231 22.29 -37.48 -28.78
N GLU A 232 22.27 -36.16 -28.69
CA GLU A 232 21.04 -35.35 -28.71
C GLU A 232 20.29 -35.45 -30.03
N VAL A 233 21.03 -35.44 -31.17
CA VAL A 233 20.46 -35.65 -32.50
C VAL A 233 19.85 -37.06 -32.63
N SER A 234 20.55 -38.06 -32.12
CA SER A 234 20.06 -39.45 -32.14
C SER A 234 18.80 -39.64 -31.29
N LYS A 235 18.70 -38.91 -30.18
CA LYS A 235 17.51 -38.89 -29.32
C LYS A 235 16.31 -38.27 -30.02
N LEU A 236 16.49 -37.08 -30.61
CA LEU A 236 15.47 -36.41 -31.39
C LEU A 236 14.98 -37.25 -32.60
N LYS A 237 15.88 -37.99 -33.24
CA LYS A 237 15.55 -38.88 -34.35
C LYS A 237 14.67 -40.06 -33.91
N LYS A 238 14.94 -40.62 -32.72
CA LYS A 238 14.09 -41.67 -32.12
C LYS A 238 12.71 -41.14 -31.72
N GLU A 239 12.65 -39.97 -31.14
CA GLU A 239 11.38 -39.33 -30.76
C GLU A 239 10.50 -39.04 -31.98
N LEU A 240 11.08 -38.53 -33.08
CA LEU A 240 10.38 -38.33 -34.34
C LEU A 240 9.94 -39.61 -35.06
N SER A 241 10.62 -40.74 -34.81
CA SER A 241 10.25 -42.05 -35.42
C SER A 241 9.14 -42.77 -34.67
N ASN A 242 8.85 -42.33 -33.41
CA ASN A 242 7.84 -42.88 -32.54
C ASN A 242 6.55 -42.04 -32.47
N ALA A 243 6.51 -40.88 -33.14
CA ALA A 243 5.38 -39.95 -33.25
C ALA A 243 4.72 -40.04 -34.62
#